data_22b4df7aaa6a4ad1aa7f6e2a73f8da80
#
_entry.id   22b4df7aaa6a4ad1aa7f6e2a73f8da80
#
_cell.length_a   1.000
_cell.length_b   1.000
_cell.length_c   1.000
_cell.angle_alpha   90.00
_cell.angle_beta   90.00
_cell.angle_gamma   90.00
#
_symmetry.space_group_name_H-M   'P 1'
#
loop_
_entity.id
_entity.type
_entity.pdbx_description
1 polymer ?
#
loop_
_entity_poly.entity_id
_entity_poly.type
_entity_poly.pdbx_seq_one_letter_code
_entity_poly.pdbx_strand_id
1 'polypeptide(L)'
;MIRHFVNSPKVSQSCGGCFGSRLSFCRGGGDLTATTFLKAHHISRGETIAQSLKDRFDYGQSPEKTGNGELISAYECDPQTADAEFLLAKARYKAITGREQRRDADVLCYQIRQSFKPGEITAEEANRVGYETAMRWTKGKHAFFVVTHTDRAHIHNHIY
;
A
#
# COMPACT_ATOMS: atom_id res chain seq x y z
N MET A 1 16.00 9.25 30.83
CA MET A 1 15.16 10.33 30.24
C MET A 1 15.79 10.72 28.89
N ILE A 2 15.50 10.00 27.81
CA ILE A 2 16.07 10.26 26.48
C ILE A 2 14.91 10.66 25.58
N ARG A 3 14.88 11.95 25.21
CA ARG A 3 13.90 12.49 24.24
C ARG A 3 14.43 12.19 22.84
N HIS A 4 13.81 11.24 22.15
CA HIS A 4 13.98 11.10 20.72
C HIS A 4 13.13 12.17 20.01
N PHE A 5 13.80 13.17 19.46
CA PHE A 5 13.21 14.08 18.48
C PHE A 5 13.01 13.31 17.17
N VAL A 6 11.80 12.84 16.92
CA VAL A 6 11.42 12.34 15.61
C VAL A 6 10.99 13.55 14.78
N ASN A 7 11.87 13.99 13.89
CA ASN A 7 11.52 14.96 12.86
C ASN A 7 10.50 14.32 11.92
N SER A 8 9.23 14.64 12.09
CA SER A 8 8.15 14.21 11.21
C SER A 8 8.24 14.96 9.87
N PRO A 9 8.33 14.28 8.73
CA PRO A 9 8.32 14.94 7.43
C PRO A 9 6.97 15.62 7.20
N LYS A 10 7.00 16.86 6.72
CA LYS A 10 5.79 17.63 6.36
C LYS A 10 5.29 17.15 5.01
N VAL A 11 4.03 16.74 4.94
CA VAL A 11 3.33 16.44 3.68
C VAL A 11 2.69 17.73 3.18
N SER A 12 3.16 18.26 2.06
CA SER A 12 2.47 19.35 1.37
C SER A 12 1.53 18.77 0.32
N GLN A 13 0.23 19.02 0.44
CA GLN A 13 -0.75 18.76 -0.61
C GLN A 13 -0.84 19.98 -1.52
N SER A 14 -0.52 19.82 -2.80
CA SER A 14 -0.90 20.78 -3.82
C SER A 14 -2.22 20.36 -4.44
N CYS A 15 -3.28 21.14 -4.21
CA CYS A 15 -4.60 20.95 -4.83
C CYS A 15 -4.57 21.38 -6.30
N GLY A 16 -4.97 20.50 -7.20
CA GLY A 16 -5.20 20.79 -8.60
C GLY A 16 -5.52 19.53 -9.39
N GLY A 17 -6.76 19.25 -9.56
CA GLY A 17 -7.49 18.27 -10.37
C GLY A 17 -6.73 17.44 -11.41
N CYS A 18 -6.10 16.36 -10.97
CA CYS A 18 -5.74 15.20 -11.80
C CYS A 18 -5.53 14.01 -10.89
N PHE A 19 -5.91 12.82 -11.32
CA PHE A 19 -5.80 11.54 -10.61
C PHE A 19 -4.34 11.08 -10.43
N GLY A 20 -3.51 11.85 -9.80
CA GLY A 20 -2.13 11.54 -9.47
C GLY A 20 -1.60 12.59 -8.50
N SER A 21 -1.43 12.23 -7.23
CA SER A 21 -0.86 13.14 -6.23
C SER A 21 0.64 12.88 -6.12
N ARG A 22 1.45 13.94 -6.25
CA ARG A 22 2.85 13.90 -5.82
C ARG A 22 2.90 14.12 -4.32
N LEU A 23 3.38 13.14 -3.60
CA LEU A 23 3.71 13.28 -2.19
C LEU A 23 5.20 13.61 -2.07
N SER A 24 5.52 14.73 -1.44
CA SER A 24 6.90 15.11 -1.13
C SER A 24 7.18 14.76 0.33
N PHE A 25 8.26 14.04 0.57
CA PHE A 25 8.76 13.72 1.90
C PHE A 25 10.06 14.52 2.12
N CYS A 26 10.05 15.45 3.08
CA CYS A 26 11.25 16.18 3.46
C CYS A 26 12.09 15.32 4.41
N ARG A 27 13.29 14.97 3.99
CA ARG A 27 14.36 14.44 4.82
C ARG A 27 15.46 15.51 4.88
N GLY A 28 16.14 15.67 5.99
CA GLY A 28 17.22 16.65 6.13
C GLY A 28 18.34 16.43 5.11
N GLY A 29 18.24 17.06 3.93
CA GLY A 29 19.22 16.97 2.88
C GLY A 29 18.69 16.84 1.44
N GLY A 30 17.38 16.66 1.24
CA GLY A 30 16.76 16.59 -0.07
C GLY A 30 15.28 16.22 -0.02
N ASP A 31 14.49 16.78 -0.93
CA ASP A 31 13.07 16.41 -1.06
C ASP A 31 12.94 15.09 -1.82
N LEU A 32 12.52 14.02 -1.14
CA LEU A 32 12.10 12.79 -1.80
C LEU A 32 10.75 13.05 -2.48
N THR A 33 10.67 12.80 -3.77
CA THR A 33 9.44 12.96 -4.53
C THR A 33 8.98 11.61 -5.06
N ALA A 34 7.84 11.12 -4.54
CA ALA A 34 7.20 9.92 -5.05
C ALA A 34 5.99 10.28 -5.90
N THR A 35 5.85 9.64 -7.06
CA THR A 35 4.60 9.64 -7.81
C THR A 35 3.67 8.61 -7.20
N THR A 36 2.49 9.04 -6.73
CA THR A 36 1.57 8.19 -5.99
C THR A 36 0.22 8.10 -6.70
N PHE A 37 -0.29 6.88 -6.89
CA PHE A 37 -1.61 6.59 -7.46
C PHE A 37 -2.41 5.72 -6.52
N LEU A 38 -3.68 6.08 -6.33
CA LEU A 38 -4.66 5.23 -5.67
C LEU A 38 -5.50 4.49 -6.72
N LYS A 39 -5.62 3.18 -6.57
CA LYS A 39 -6.42 2.32 -7.43
C LYS A 39 -7.37 1.47 -6.59
N ALA A 40 -8.65 1.47 -6.94
CA ALA A 40 -9.61 0.48 -6.46
C ALA A 40 -9.50 -0.78 -7.33
N HIS A 41 -9.49 -1.94 -6.70
CA HIS A 41 -9.52 -3.22 -7.39
C HIS A 41 -10.88 -3.88 -7.23
N HIS A 42 -11.41 -4.33 -8.35
CA HIS A 42 -12.69 -5.03 -8.45
C HIS A 42 -12.47 -6.50 -8.80
N ILE A 43 -13.52 -7.30 -8.69
CA ILE A 43 -13.50 -8.72 -9.06
C ILE A 43 -13.19 -8.85 -10.55
N SER A 44 -12.24 -9.71 -10.88
CA SER A 44 -11.97 -10.07 -12.28
C SER A 44 -13.13 -10.87 -12.84
N ARG A 45 -13.40 -10.70 -14.15
CA ARG A 45 -14.52 -11.35 -14.80
C ARG A 45 -14.35 -12.87 -14.79
N GLY A 46 -15.32 -13.57 -14.21
CA GLY A 46 -15.31 -15.04 -14.10
C GLY A 46 -14.59 -15.60 -12.87
N GLU A 47 -13.96 -14.76 -12.04
CA GLU A 47 -13.29 -15.18 -10.81
C GLU A 47 -14.16 -15.03 -9.58
N THR A 48 -13.75 -15.72 -8.52
CA THR A 48 -14.28 -15.48 -7.17
C THR A 48 -13.53 -14.34 -6.50
N ILE A 49 -14.14 -13.73 -5.47
CA ILE A 49 -13.49 -12.69 -4.64
C ILE A 49 -12.17 -13.22 -4.06
N ALA A 50 -12.20 -14.43 -3.51
CA ALA A 50 -11.03 -15.08 -2.90
C ALA A 50 -9.89 -15.24 -3.90
N GLN A 51 -10.19 -15.76 -5.10
CA GLN A 51 -9.17 -15.95 -6.13
C GLN A 51 -8.59 -14.64 -6.61
N SER A 52 -9.43 -13.63 -6.88
CA SER A 52 -8.96 -12.31 -7.32
C SER A 52 -8.07 -11.60 -6.29
N LEU A 53 -8.35 -11.76 -4.98
CA LEU A 53 -7.49 -11.24 -3.92
C LEU A 53 -6.17 -12.01 -3.84
N LYS A 54 -6.25 -13.34 -3.82
CA LYS A 54 -5.09 -14.21 -3.74
C LYS A 54 -4.10 -13.95 -4.88
N ASP A 55 -4.54 -13.99 -6.12
CA ASP A 55 -3.69 -13.78 -7.29
C ASP A 55 -2.99 -12.42 -7.26
N ARG A 56 -3.70 -11.41 -6.76
CA ARG A 56 -3.15 -10.07 -6.63
C ARG A 56 -2.07 -9.96 -5.56
N PHE A 57 -2.29 -10.57 -4.43
CA PHE A 57 -1.34 -10.54 -3.31
C PHE A 57 -0.14 -11.43 -3.60
N ASP A 58 -0.34 -12.60 -4.18
CA ASP A 58 0.74 -13.49 -4.63
C ASP A 58 1.64 -12.79 -5.66
N TYR A 59 1.02 -12.09 -6.63
CA TYR A 59 1.78 -11.28 -7.60
C TYR A 59 2.59 -10.15 -6.92
N GLY A 60 2.01 -9.47 -5.94
CA GLY A 60 2.66 -8.41 -5.19
C GLY A 60 3.84 -8.93 -4.36
N GLN A 61 3.65 -10.07 -3.72
CA GLN A 61 4.62 -10.68 -2.80
C GLN A 61 5.65 -11.60 -3.47
N SER A 62 5.69 -11.64 -4.82
CA SER A 62 6.63 -12.48 -5.57
C SER A 62 8.07 -12.31 -5.05
N PRO A 63 8.76 -13.39 -4.66
CA PRO A 63 10.11 -13.33 -4.07
C PRO A 63 11.12 -12.62 -4.96
N GLU A 64 11.03 -12.82 -6.28
CA GLU A 64 11.91 -12.20 -7.27
C GLU A 64 11.87 -10.66 -7.25
N LYS A 65 10.75 -10.08 -6.80
CA LYS A 65 10.52 -8.63 -6.79
C LYS A 65 10.79 -8.00 -5.43
N THR A 66 10.69 -8.79 -4.37
CA THR A 66 10.67 -8.32 -2.98
C THR A 66 11.91 -8.70 -2.19
N GLY A 67 13.02 -9.07 -2.87
CA GLY A 67 14.22 -9.51 -2.19
C GLY A 67 13.97 -10.74 -1.31
N ASN A 68 13.31 -11.77 -1.87
CA ASN A 68 12.90 -12.98 -1.15
C ASN A 68 11.99 -12.72 0.07
N GLY A 69 11.21 -11.65 0.03
CA GLY A 69 10.27 -11.30 1.10
C GLY A 69 10.81 -10.33 2.15
N GLU A 70 12.09 -9.97 2.10
CA GLU A 70 12.69 -9.02 3.06
C GLU A 70 12.11 -7.60 2.92
N LEU A 71 11.58 -7.26 1.75
CA LEU A 71 11.01 -5.95 1.45
C LEU A 71 9.48 -5.92 1.60
N ILE A 72 8.96 -6.69 2.55
CA ILE A 72 7.54 -6.73 2.91
C ILE A 72 7.37 -6.27 4.34
N SER A 73 6.46 -5.33 4.58
CA SER A 73 6.06 -4.90 5.92
C SER A 73 4.54 -4.85 6.04
N ALA A 74 4.01 -5.12 7.22
CA ALA A 74 2.58 -5.19 7.45
C ALA A 74 2.17 -4.53 8.76
N TYR A 75 0.92 -4.10 8.83
CA TYR A 75 0.27 -3.57 10.00
C TYR A 75 -1.07 -4.27 10.22
N GLU A 76 -1.23 -4.89 11.40
CA GLU A 76 -2.44 -5.60 11.82
C GLU A 76 -2.96 -6.67 10.84
N CYS A 77 -2.07 -7.25 10.02
CA CYS A 77 -2.34 -8.44 9.21
C CYS A 77 -1.05 -9.20 8.95
N ASP A 78 -1.19 -10.49 8.62
CA ASP A 78 -0.08 -11.28 8.10
C ASP A 78 -0.12 -11.25 6.56
N PRO A 79 0.95 -10.81 5.88
CA PRO A 79 1.01 -10.80 4.42
C PRO A 79 0.69 -12.17 3.78
N GLN A 80 1.02 -13.28 4.44
CA GLN A 80 0.79 -14.62 3.91
C GLN A 80 -0.68 -15.04 3.93
N THR A 81 -1.48 -14.46 4.83
CA THR A 81 -2.91 -14.76 5.01
C THR A 81 -3.81 -13.55 4.73
N ALA A 82 -3.23 -12.47 4.20
CA ALA A 82 -3.93 -11.21 3.99
C ALA A 82 -5.16 -11.34 3.08
N ASP A 83 -5.15 -12.24 2.10
CA ASP A 83 -6.31 -12.52 1.24
C ASP A 83 -7.50 -13.03 2.06
N ALA A 84 -7.28 -13.99 2.95
CA ALA A 84 -8.31 -14.53 3.84
C ALA A 84 -8.76 -13.50 4.88
N GLU A 85 -7.83 -12.72 5.45
CA GLU A 85 -8.13 -11.69 6.44
C GLU A 85 -8.97 -10.54 5.83
N PHE A 86 -8.67 -10.11 4.62
CA PHE A 86 -9.44 -9.08 3.91
C PHE A 86 -10.84 -9.58 3.56
N LEU A 87 -10.96 -10.85 3.18
CA LEU A 87 -12.26 -11.51 2.97
C LEU A 87 -13.09 -11.54 4.24
N LEU A 88 -12.46 -11.92 5.35
CA LEU A 88 -13.12 -11.95 6.66
C LEU A 88 -13.57 -10.55 7.09
N ALA A 89 -12.74 -9.53 6.88
CA ALA A 89 -13.10 -8.13 7.18
C ALA A 89 -14.32 -7.68 6.38
N LYS A 90 -14.40 -8.02 5.09
CA LYS A 90 -15.60 -7.75 4.25
C LYS A 90 -16.84 -8.47 4.79
N ALA A 91 -16.72 -9.75 5.14
CA ALA A 91 -17.83 -10.52 5.68
C ALA A 91 -18.33 -9.95 7.01
N ARG A 92 -17.42 -9.55 7.90
CA ARG A 92 -17.76 -8.88 9.17
C ARG A 92 -18.47 -7.55 8.93
N TYR A 93 -17.98 -6.73 8.00
CA TYR A 93 -18.63 -5.47 7.67
C TYR A 93 -20.07 -5.69 7.18
N LYS A 94 -20.29 -6.67 6.28
CA LYS A 94 -21.64 -7.05 5.84
C LYS A 94 -22.50 -7.52 6.99
N ALA A 95 -21.97 -8.38 7.87
CA ALA A 95 -22.73 -8.91 9.01
C ALA A 95 -23.14 -7.80 10.00
N ILE A 96 -22.26 -6.83 10.25
CA ILE A 96 -22.53 -5.75 11.22
C ILE A 96 -23.44 -4.67 10.62
N THR A 97 -23.26 -4.30 9.36
CA THR A 97 -23.93 -3.14 8.76
C THR A 97 -25.14 -3.51 7.92
N GLY A 98 -25.29 -4.78 7.54
CA GLY A 98 -26.30 -5.26 6.57
C GLY A 98 -26.05 -4.74 5.13
N ARG A 99 -24.96 -4.00 4.90
CA ARG A 99 -24.65 -3.40 3.61
C ARG A 99 -23.86 -4.37 2.74
N GLU A 100 -24.31 -4.53 1.51
CA GLU A 100 -23.61 -5.26 0.47
C GLU A 100 -23.41 -4.36 -0.74
N GLN A 101 -22.18 -4.29 -1.24
CA GLN A 101 -21.91 -3.58 -2.50
C GLN A 101 -22.41 -4.43 -3.67
N ARG A 102 -22.88 -3.77 -4.73
CA ARG A 102 -23.22 -4.48 -5.96
C ARG A 102 -21.95 -5.12 -6.52
N ARG A 103 -22.09 -6.31 -7.08
CA ARG A 103 -20.96 -7.11 -7.57
C ARG A 103 -20.07 -6.38 -8.59
N ASP A 104 -20.64 -5.54 -9.42
CA ASP A 104 -19.95 -4.71 -10.42
C ASP A 104 -19.26 -3.48 -9.83
N ALA A 105 -19.71 -3.02 -8.65
CA ALA A 105 -19.14 -1.91 -7.90
C ALA A 105 -18.38 -2.37 -6.64
N ASP A 106 -18.25 -3.67 -6.42
CA ASP A 106 -17.60 -4.23 -5.23
C ASP A 106 -16.08 -4.03 -5.29
N VAL A 107 -15.58 -3.17 -4.43
CA VAL A 107 -14.15 -2.94 -4.26
C VAL A 107 -13.58 -4.04 -3.35
N LEU A 108 -12.65 -4.81 -3.87
CA LEU A 108 -11.95 -5.87 -3.13
C LEU A 108 -10.95 -5.32 -2.15
N CYS A 109 -10.10 -4.46 -2.65
CA CYS A 109 -9.10 -3.73 -1.89
C CYS A 109 -8.71 -2.44 -2.60
N TYR A 110 -8.15 -1.51 -1.85
CA TYR A 110 -7.47 -0.36 -2.41
C TYR A 110 -5.98 -0.66 -2.53
N GLN A 111 -5.36 -0.16 -3.57
CA GLN A 111 -3.92 -0.23 -3.76
C GLN A 111 -3.36 1.17 -3.96
N ILE A 112 -2.38 1.55 -3.14
CA ILE A 112 -1.57 2.74 -3.37
C ILE A 112 -0.28 2.27 -4.05
N ARG A 113 0.03 2.85 -5.21
CA ARG A 113 1.32 2.68 -5.88
C ARG A 113 2.15 3.92 -5.68
N GLN A 114 3.39 3.73 -5.28
CA GLN A 114 4.32 4.80 -4.97
C GLN A 114 5.63 4.51 -5.70
N SER A 115 6.05 5.38 -6.61
CA SER A 115 7.25 5.18 -7.44
C SER A 115 8.25 6.30 -7.20
N PHE A 116 9.51 5.93 -7.08
CA PHE A 116 10.65 6.81 -6.84
C PHE A 116 11.53 6.92 -8.08
N LYS A 117 12.29 8.00 -8.20
CA LYS A 117 13.27 8.12 -9.28
C LYS A 117 14.42 7.13 -9.08
N PRO A 118 15.02 6.62 -10.16
CA PRO A 118 16.21 5.78 -10.04
C PRO A 118 17.31 6.45 -9.23
N GLY A 119 17.86 5.73 -8.23
CA GLY A 119 18.94 6.22 -7.37
C GLY A 119 18.53 7.24 -6.30
N GLU A 120 17.25 7.61 -6.20
CA GLU A 120 16.76 8.58 -5.22
C GLU A 120 16.62 7.97 -3.80
N ILE A 121 16.38 6.66 -3.72
CA ILE A 121 16.07 5.97 -2.45
C ILE A 121 16.55 4.52 -2.48
N THR A 122 16.88 3.95 -1.31
CA THR A 122 17.14 2.51 -1.18
C THR A 122 15.82 1.74 -1.05
N ALA A 123 15.87 0.43 -1.25
CA ALA A 123 14.67 -0.41 -1.18
C ALA A 123 14.06 -0.45 0.24
N GLU A 124 14.92 -0.52 1.25
CA GLU A 124 14.52 -0.52 2.66
C GLU A 124 13.89 0.82 3.07
N GLU A 125 14.48 1.91 2.61
CA GLU A 125 13.92 3.25 2.85
C GLU A 125 12.58 3.43 2.13
N ALA A 126 12.45 2.92 0.89
CA ALA A 126 11.21 2.96 0.14
C ALA A 126 10.10 2.18 0.86
N ASN A 127 10.42 0.98 1.39
CA ASN A 127 9.48 0.19 2.18
C ASN A 127 9.02 0.95 3.42
N ARG A 128 9.95 1.55 4.17
CA ARG A 128 9.63 2.37 5.33
C ARG A 128 8.75 3.57 4.98
N VAL A 129 9.06 4.29 3.89
CA VAL A 129 8.24 5.42 3.41
C VAL A 129 6.84 4.95 3.02
N GLY A 130 6.72 3.77 2.39
CA GLY A 130 5.44 3.13 2.08
C GLY A 130 4.63 2.85 3.33
N TYR A 131 5.25 2.27 4.34
CA TYR A 131 4.61 1.99 5.63
C TYR A 131 4.12 3.27 6.33
N GLU A 132 4.97 4.29 6.43
CA GLU A 132 4.59 5.59 7.01
C GLU A 132 3.45 6.26 6.24
N THR A 133 3.45 6.13 4.90
CA THR A 133 2.37 6.64 4.04
C THR A 133 1.06 5.94 4.36
N ALA A 134 1.06 4.62 4.45
CA ALA A 134 -0.12 3.82 4.79
C ALA A 134 -0.65 4.15 6.17
N MET A 135 0.22 4.23 7.18
CA MET A 135 -0.16 4.62 8.56
C MET A 135 -0.84 5.99 8.60
N ARG A 136 -0.32 6.96 7.88
CA ARG A 136 -0.92 8.31 7.81
C ARG A 136 -2.24 8.31 7.08
N TRP A 137 -2.34 7.55 5.97
CA TRP A 137 -3.55 7.44 5.18
C TRP A 137 -4.68 6.76 5.95
N THR A 138 -4.39 5.63 6.57
CA THR A 138 -5.36 4.83 7.35
C THR A 138 -5.59 5.40 8.75
N LYS A 139 -4.71 6.27 9.22
CA LYS A 139 -4.68 6.74 10.62
C LYS A 139 -4.60 5.59 11.63
N GLY A 140 -3.97 4.48 11.24
CA GLY A 140 -3.86 3.26 12.03
C GLY A 140 -5.20 2.54 12.28
N LYS A 141 -6.23 2.78 11.45
CA LYS A 141 -7.57 2.19 11.61
C LYS A 141 -7.87 1.02 10.69
N HIS A 142 -6.96 0.72 9.78
CA HIS A 142 -7.12 -0.34 8.79
C HIS A 142 -5.84 -1.14 8.68
N ALA A 143 -5.98 -2.45 8.60
CA ALA A 143 -4.88 -3.34 8.26
C ALA A 143 -4.38 -3.04 6.85
N PHE A 144 -3.07 -3.14 6.65
CA PHE A 144 -2.43 -2.99 5.36
C PHE A 144 -1.11 -3.74 5.32
N PHE A 145 -0.61 -4.02 4.15
CA PHE A 145 0.78 -4.43 3.95
C PHE A 145 1.41 -3.69 2.76
N VAL A 146 2.72 -3.55 2.84
CA VAL A 146 3.56 -2.84 1.86
C VAL A 146 4.52 -3.84 1.26
N VAL A 147 4.59 -3.89 -0.04
CA VAL A 147 5.60 -4.63 -0.78
C VAL A 147 6.42 -3.66 -1.63
N THR A 148 7.74 -3.75 -1.53
CA THR A 148 8.64 -2.93 -2.32
C THR A 148 9.28 -3.78 -3.40
N HIS A 149 9.09 -3.36 -4.64
CA HIS A 149 9.62 -4.03 -5.82
C HIS A 149 10.91 -3.38 -6.30
N THR A 150 11.89 -4.23 -6.60
CA THR A 150 13.22 -3.85 -7.11
C THR A 150 13.54 -4.44 -8.47
N ASP A 151 12.57 -5.10 -9.10
CA ASP A 151 12.69 -5.77 -10.41
C ASP A 151 12.84 -4.81 -11.60
N ARG A 152 12.75 -3.50 -11.36
CA ARG A 152 12.83 -2.45 -12.38
C ARG A 152 13.92 -1.42 -12.04
N ALA A 153 14.25 -0.59 -13.02
CA ALA A 153 15.22 0.49 -12.84
C ALA A 153 14.81 1.53 -11.77
N HIS A 154 13.52 1.60 -11.43
CA HIS A 154 12.98 2.45 -10.39
C HIS A 154 12.34 1.60 -9.28
N ILE A 155 12.64 1.94 -8.05
CA ILE A 155 12.03 1.31 -6.88
C ILE A 155 10.58 1.78 -6.76
N HIS A 156 9.67 0.86 -6.44
CA HIS A 156 8.27 1.20 -6.28
C HIS A 156 7.57 0.32 -5.24
N ASN A 157 6.66 0.94 -4.50
CA ASN A 157 5.83 0.30 -3.51
C ASN A 157 4.44 -0.03 -4.05
N HIS A 158 3.92 -1.17 -3.63
CA HIS A 158 2.51 -1.49 -3.66
C HIS A 158 2.02 -1.62 -2.21
N ILE A 159 1.05 -0.81 -1.84
CA ILE A 159 0.43 -0.79 -0.52
C ILE A 159 -1.01 -1.26 -0.70
N TYR A 160 -1.38 -2.33 -0.01
CA TYR A 160 -2.71 -2.94 -0.08
C TYR A 160 -3.47 -2.77 1.24
#